data_307710a0deefbc9105d54acad8a6e562
#
_entry.id   307710a0deefbc9105d54acad8a6e562
#
_cell.length_a   1.000
_cell.length_b   1.000
_cell.length_c   1.000
_cell.angle_alpha   90.00
_cell.angle_beta   90.00
_cell.angle_gamma   90.00
#
_symmetry.space_group_name_H-M   'P 1'
#
loop_
_entity.id
_entity.type
_entity.pdbx_description
1 polymer ?
#
loop_
_entity_poly.entity_id
_entity_poly.type
_entity_poly.pdbx_seq_one_letter_code
_entity_poly.pdbx_strand_id
1 'polypeptide(L)'
;METNQLKDAFCEVRKAHRLIYEYQRRMKYLSIYIRNKLGFNAFEGYKRFSNALSNRDGNNADKSSWDWMYTYVFEYWLGYQKVDKDKRLGLSVIQVSDTGCYVGGKRNSRIDKFPSVEESDSRLMFYLVVRPNTAKNMDWRAEEIIEQYILKDEPQCFRPESRPELVKVTYSVPLSKFVDEEATMQILQEFVQYCNENAGTNLQIQE
;
A
#
# COMPACT_ATOMS: atom_id res chain seq x y z
N MET A 1 -20.72 16.01 -29.62
CA MET A 1 -19.57 16.66 -29.00
C MET A 1 -18.83 17.42 -30.06
N GLU A 2 -18.65 18.72 -29.92
CA GLU A 2 -17.94 19.52 -30.92
C GLU A 2 -16.44 19.14 -30.94
N THR A 3 -15.81 19.24 -32.12
CA THR A 3 -14.41 18.81 -32.33
C THR A 3 -13.44 19.49 -31.36
N ASN A 4 -13.70 20.71 -30.92
CA ASN A 4 -12.88 21.43 -29.95
C ASN A 4 -13.02 20.86 -28.53
N GLN A 5 -14.24 20.51 -28.09
CA GLN A 5 -14.47 19.87 -26.78
C GLN A 5 -13.71 18.55 -26.66
N LEU A 6 -13.66 17.77 -27.77
CA LEU A 6 -12.93 16.50 -27.78
C LEU A 6 -11.40 16.71 -27.68
N LYS A 7 -10.86 17.75 -28.36
CA LYS A 7 -9.43 18.11 -28.26
C LYS A 7 -9.06 18.51 -26.84
N ASP A 8 -9.91 19.30 -26.18
CA ASP A 8 -9.70 19.74 -24.80
C ASP A 8 -9.75 18.54 -23.83
N ALA A 9 -10.73 17.65 -23.97
CA ALA A 9 -10.79 16.43 -23.17
C ALA A 9 -9.53 15.58 -23.32
N PHE A 10 -9.01 15.38 -24.53
CA PHE A 10 -7.75 14.64 -24.71
C PHE A 10 -6.53 15.39 -24.17
N CYS A 11 -6.57 16.73 -24.09
CA CYS A 11 -5.54 17.49 -23.41
C CYS A 11 -5.50 17.16 -21.90
N GLU A 12 -6.66 17.17 -21.27
CA GLU A 12 -6.78 16.81 -19.83
C GLU A 12 -6.35 15.36 -19.56
N VAL A 13 -6.74 14.41 -20.43
CA VAL A 13 -6.26 13.03 -20.33
C VAL A 13 -4.73 12.94 -20.37
N ARG A 14 -4.08 13.68 -21.28
CA ARG A 14 -2.61 13.71 -21.32
C ARG A 14 -1.98 14.33 -20.07
N LYS A 15 -2.58 15.38 -19.51
CA LYS A 15 -2.14 15.97 -18.23
C LYS A 15 -2.28 14.95 -17.09
N ALA A 16 -3.41 14.25 -16.99
CA ALA A 16 -3.65 13.23 -15.99
C ALA A 16 -2.61 12.10 -16.07
N HIS A 17 -2.30 11.58 -17.25
CA HIS A 17 -1.27 10.57 -17.42
C HIS A 17 0.13 11.04 -16.97
N ARG A 18 0.50 12.29 -17.28
CA ARG A 18 1.78 12.85 -16.82
C ARG A 18 1.81 13.03 -15.30
N LEU A 19 0.70 13.48 -14.70
CA LEU A 19 0.57 13.60 -13.26
C LEU A 19 0.69 12.24 -12.57
N ILE A 20 0.00 11.21 -13.08
CA ILE A 20 0.08 9.84 -12.56
C ILE A 20 1.51 9.30 -12.66
N TYR A 21 2.24 9.58 -13.75
CA TYR A 21 3.64 9.19 -13.88
C TYR A 21 4.52 9.81 -12.79
N GLU A 22 4.41 11.13 -12.56
CA GLU A 22 5.18 11.84 -11.54
C GLU A 22 4.81 11.37 -10.12
N TYR A 23 3.52 11.17 -9.87
CA TYR A 23 3.03 10.60 -8.63
C TYR A 23 3.64 9.22 -8.36
N GLN A 24 3.59 8.32 -9.35
CA GLN A 24 4.15 6.98 -9.20
C GLN A 24 5.68 6.99 -9.04
N ARG A 25 6.36 7.90 -9.73
CA ARG A 25 7.80 8.11 -9.57
C ARG A 25 8.13 8.50 -8.11
N ARG A 26 7.39 9.46 -7.55
CA ARG A 26 7.54 9.88 -6.15
C ARG A 26 7.27 8.74 -5.18
N MET A 27 6.22 7.96 -5.39
CA MET A 27 5.89 6.82 -4.55
C MET A 27 6.98 5.74 -4.56
N LYS A 28 7.55 5.49 -5.73
CA LYS A 28 8.68 4.56 -5.87
C LYS A 28 9.91 5.06 -5.11
N TYR A 29 10.27 6.33 -5.24
CA TYR A 29 11.40 6.92 -4.49
C TYR A 29 11.16 6.87 -2.98
N LEU A 30 9.98 7.25 -2.50
CA LEU A 30 9.60 7.15 -1.09
C LEU A 30 9.73 5.70 -0.57
N SER A 31 9.22 4.73 -1.32
CA SER A 31 9.30 3.32 -0.93
C SER A 31 10.75 2.78 -0.92
N ILE A 32 11.60 3.23 -1.85
CA ILE A 32 13.04 2.92 -1.85
C ILE A 32 13.73 3.56 -0.64
N TYR A 33 13.42 4.81 -0.32
CA TYR A 33 13.94 5.50 0.84
C TYR A 33 13.58 4.75 2.13
N ILE A 34 12.29 4.41 2.31
CA ILE A 34 11.79 3.61 3.44
C ILE A 34 12.54 2.27 3.53
N ARG A 35 12.68 1.56 2.41
CA ARG A 35 13.44 0.30 2.35
C ARG A 35 14.87 0.46 2.87
N ASN A 36 15.58 1.48 2.39
CA ASN A 36 16.97 1.73 2.75
C ASN A 36 17.09 2.09 4.24
N LYS A 37 16.23 3.01 4.73
CA LYS A 37 16.25 3.46 6.13
C LYS A 37 15.85 2.35 7.11
N LEU A 38 15.03 1.40 6.71
CA LEU A 38 14.69 0.23 7.54
C LEU A 38 15.60 -0.98 7.29
N GLY A 39 16.61 -0.87 6.41
CA GLY A 39 17.62 -1.91 6.19
C GLY A 39 17.10 -3.16 5.45
N PHE A 40 16.04 -3.04 4.64
CA PHE A 40 15.55 -4.14 3.82
C PHE A 40 16.31 -4.23 2.48
N ASN A 41 16.34 -5.42 1.88
CA ASN A 41 17.18 -5.72 0.73
C ASN A 41 16.44 -6.14 -0.55
N ALA A 42 15.11 -6.31 -0.48
CA ALA A 42 14.29 -6.60 -1.65
C ALA A 42 13.47 -5.36 -2.08
N PHE A 43 13.01 -5.38 -3.32
CA PHE A 43 12.10 -4.38 -3.85
C PHE A 43 11.32 -4.98 -5.01
N GLU A 44 10.13 -5.51 -4.70
CA GLU A 44 9.23 -6.11 -5.68
C GLU A 44 7.90 -5.35 -5.66
N GLY A 45 7.14 -5.41 -6.75
CA GLY A 45 5.89 -4.68 -6.88
C GLY A 45 4.71 -5.57 -7.26
N TYR A 46 3.59 -5.40 -6.55
CA TYR A 46 2.36 -6.16 -6.79
C TYR A 46 1.15 -5.21 -6.85
N LYS A 47 0.37 -5.33 -7.93
CA LYS A 47 -0.92 -4.66 -7.99
C LYS A 47 -1.93 -5.38 -7.07
N ARG A 48 -2.78 -4.62 -6.37
CA ARG A 48 -3.71 -5.17 -5.37
C ARG A 48 -5.17 -4.81 -5.62
N PHE A 49 -5.47 -4.01 -6.63
CA PHE A 49 -6.83 -3.61 -6.97
C PHE A 49 -7.30 -4.21 -8.30
N SER A 50 -6.45 -4.18 -9.31
CA SER A 50 -6.74 -4.63 -10.66
C SER A 50 -6.31 -6.08 -10.88
N ASN A 51 -6.99 -6.78 -11.80
CA ASN A 51 -6.62 -8.13 -12.22
C ASN A 51 -5.52 -8.11 -13.28
N ALA A 52 -5.03 -9.27 -13.68
CA ALA A 52 -4.22 -9.40 -14.89
C ALA A 52 -5.08 -9.10 -16.12
N LEU A 53 -4.51 -8.38 -17.11
CA LEU A 53 -5.17 -8.16 -18.37
C LEU A 53 -5.58 -9.51 -18.99
N SER A 54 -6.86 -9.67 -19.28
CA SER A 54 -7.40 -10.87 -19.90
C SER A 54 -7.80 -10.55 -21.33
N ASN A 55 -7.35 -11.38 -22.30
CA ASN A 55 -7.77 -11.28 -23.69
C ASN A 55 -9.25 -11.65 -23.90
N ARG A 56 -9.97 -12.08 -22.85
CA ARG A 56 -11.33 -12.60 -22.93
C ARG A 56 -12.40 -11.62 -22.45
N ASP A 57 -12.02 -10.53 -21.76
CA ASP A 57 -12.97 -9.62 -21.08
C ASP A 57 -13.36 -8.40 -21.93
N GLY A 58 -13.27 -8.49 -23.26
CA GLY A 58 -13.48 -7.38 -24.18
C GLY A 58 -14.88 -6.71 -24.15
N ASN A 59 -15.85 -7.28 -23.42
CA ASN A 59 -17.25 -6.81 -23.50
C ASN A 59 -17.75 -6.07 -22.24
N ASN A 60 -16.95 -5.93 -21.21
CA ASN A 60 -17.36 -5.22 -19.99
C ASN A 60 -16.40 -4.07 -19.67
N ALA A 61 -16.66 -2.92 -20.29
CA ALA A 61 -15.82 -1.73 -20.14
C ALA A 61 -15.68 -1.27 -18.69
N ASP A 62 -16.73 -1.36 -17.88
CA ASP A 62 -16.73 -0.88 -16.49
C ASP A 62 -15.81 -1.70 -15.58
N LYS A 63 -15.78 -3.01 -15.76
CA LYS A 63 -14.93 -3.91 -14.94
C LYS A 63 -13.48 -3.94 -15.42
N SER A 64 -13.28 -3.98 -16.74
CA SER A 64 -11.93 -4.11 -17.31
C SER A 64 -11.13 -2.81 -17.30
N SER A 65 -11.77 -1.65 -17.15
CA SER A 65 -11.05 -0.36 -17.07
C SER A 65 -10.05 -0.30 -15.92
N TRP A 66 -10.37 -0.88 -14.77
CA TRP A 66 -9.44 -0.96 -13.63
C TRP A 66 -8.21 -1.82 -13.90
N ASP A 67 -8.31 -2.82 -14.74
CA ASP A 67 -7.19 -3.71 -15.05
C ASP A 67 -6.07 -3.01 -15.84
N TRP A 68 -6.37 -1.84 -16.39
CA TRP A 68 -5.43 -0.94 -17.06
C TRP A 68 -4.84 0.15 -16.12
N MET A 69 -5.34 0.24 -14.87
CA MET A 69 -4.92 1.23 -13.87
C MET A 69 -4.08 0.58 -12.76
N TYR A 70 -2.83 0.23 -13.07
CA TYR A 70 -1.96 -0.55 -12.18
C TYR A 70 -1.59 0.13 -10.86
N THR A 71 -1.63 1.45 -10.79
CA THR A 71 -1.09 2.23 -9.68
C THR A 71 -2.12 2.65 -8.64
N TYR A 72 -3.37 2.19 -8.77
CA TYR A 72 -4.46 2.61 -7.89
C TYR A 72 -4.30 2.07 -6.47
N VAL A 73 -4.04 0.77 -6.32
CA VAL A 73 -3.54 0.15 -5.09
C VAL A 73 -2.33 -0.70 -5.45
N PHE A 74 -1.20 -0.37 -4.86
CA PHE A 74 0.07 -1.00 -5.20
C PHE A 74 0.86 -1.36 -3.95
N GLU A 75 1.38 -2.58 -3.90
CA GLU A 75 2.22 -3.07 -2.82
C GLU A 75 3.68 -3.10 -3.27
N TYR A 76 4.55 -2.52 -2.45
CA TYR A 76 6.00 -2.64 -2.53
C TYR A 76 6.47 -3.62 -1.45
N TRP A 77 6.87 -4.81 -1.86
CA TRP A 77 7.47 -5.79 -0.99
C TRP A 77 8.94 -5.47 -0.77
N LEU A 78 9.34 -5.29 0.49
CA LEU A 78 10.68 -4.86 0.86
C LEU A 78 11.60 -6.03 1.30
N GLY A 79 11.05 -7.22 1.46
CA GLY A 79 11.80 -8.41 1.79
C GLY A 79 11.70 -8.86 3.24
N TYR A 80 12.70 -9.64 3.64
CA TYR A 80 12.77 -10.24 4.97
C TYR A 80 13.96 -9.74 5.76
N GLN A 81 13.79 -9.68 7.09
CA GLN A 81 14.88 -9.51 8.06
C GLN A 81 14.79 -10.60 9.13
N LYS A 82 15.94 -10.92 9.74
CA LYS A 82 15.99 -11.76 10.95
C LYS A 82 15.66 -10.89 12.16
N VAL A 83 14.76 -11.38 13.01
CA VAL A 83 14.51 -10.78 14.33
C VAL A 83 15.47 -11.39 15.34
N ASP A 84 15.52 -12.73 15.36
CA ASP A 84 16.42 -13.53 16.18
C ASP A 84 16.74 -14.88 15.49
N LYS A 85 17.29 -15.86 16.25
CA LYS A 85 17.61 -17.20 15.73
C LYS A 85 16.37 -17.94 15.23
N ASP A 86 15.21 -17.68 15.84
CA ASP A 86 13.99 -18.47 15.65
C ASP A 86 12.90 -17.71 14.88
N LYS A 87 13.08 -16.39 14.66
CA LYS A 87 12.07 -15.52 14.05
C LYS A 87 12.63 -14.66 12.95
N ARG A 88 11.79 -14.41 11.98
CA ARG A 88 12.01 -13.43 10.90
C ARG A 88 10.76 -12.58 10.69
N LEU A 89 10.95 -11.39 10.16
CA LEU A 89 9.88 -10.50 9.76
C LEU A 89 9.94 -10.22 8.25
N GLY A 90 8.78 -9.93 7.68
CA GLY A 90 8.63 -9.41 6.34
C GLY A 90 7.87 -8.10 6.38
N LEU A 91 8.17 -7.20 5.45
CA LEU A 91 7.57 -5.87 5.37
C LEU A 91 7.13 -5.57 3.95
N SER A 92 5.90 -5.08 3.80
CA SER A 92 5.43 -4.36 2.63
C SER A 92 5.02 -2.94 2.97
N VAL A 93 5.16 -2.06 1.99
CA VAL A 93 4.56 -0.74 1.98
C VAL A 93 3.48 -0.74 0.91
N ILE A 94 2.26 -0.39 1.29
CA ILE A 94 1.08 -0.45 0.42
C ILE A 94 0.59 0.96 0.16
N GLN A 95 0.64 1.36 -1.10
CA GLN A 95 0.09 2.61 -1.59
C GLN A 95 -1.38 2.43 -1.92
N VAL A 96 -2.24 3.28 -1.38
CA VAL A 96 -3.65 3.44 -1.78
C VAL A 96 -3.82 4.86 -2.27
N SER A 97 -4.03 5.02 -3.58
CA SER A 97 -4.09 6.33 -4.22
C SER A 97 -5.39 7.08 -3.96
N ASP A 98 -6.46 6.34 -3.68
CA ASP A 98 -7.77 6.88 -3.35
C ASP A 98 -8.51 5.87 -2.44
N THR A 99 -8.78 6.29 -1.21
CA THR A 99 -9.49 5.47 -0.22
C THR A 99 -10.99 5.35 -0.49
N GLY A 100 -11.54 6.11 -1.42
CA GLY A 100 -12.94 6.04 -1.82
C GLY A 100 -13.40 4.63 -2.22
N CYS A 101 -12.47 3.81 -2.72
CA CYS A 101 -12.76 2.41 -3.05
C CYS A 101 -12.98 1.51 -1.82
N TYR A 102 -12.71 1.97 -0.61
CA TYR A 102 -12.84 1.19 0.65
C TYR A 102 -13.91 1.73 1.60
N VAL A 103 -14.76 2.63 1.14
CA VAL A 103 -15.86 3.14 1.96
C VAL A 103 -16.80 2.01 2.38
N GLY A 104 -17.12 1.95 3.69
CA GLY A 104 -17.90 0.86 4.26
C GLY A 104 -17.10 -0.40 4.58
N GLY A 105 -15.74 -0.35 4.54
CA GLY A 105 -14.86 -1.44 4.97
C GLY A 105 -14.78 -2.61 3.99
N LYS A 106 -15.25 -2.43 2.76
CA LYS A 106 -15.12 -3.41 1.67
C LYS A 106 -14.71 -2.72 0.39
N ARG A 107 -13.87 -3.39 -0.39
CA ARG A 107 -13.48 -2.90 -1.71
C ARG A 107 -14.68 -2.77 -2.64
N ASN A 108 -14.87 -1.57 -3.19
CA ASN A 108 -15.83 -1.26 -4.22
C ASN A 108 -15.10 -0.88 -5.52
N SER A 109 -15.51 -1.44 -6.64
CA SER A 109 -14.95 -1.12 -7.97
C SER A 109 -15.84 -0.16 -8.78
N ARG A 110 -16.97 0.24 -8.24
CA ARG A 110 -17.91 1.16 -8.90
C ARG A 110 -17.57 2.59 -8.54
N ILE A 111 -16.91 3.29 -9.46
CA ILE A 111 -16.48 4.68 -9.25
C ILE A 111 -17.64 5.65 -8.98
N ASP A 112 -18.84 5.34 -9.51
CA ASP A 112 -20.08 6.08 -9.25
C ASP A 112 -20.60 5.93 -7.80
N LYS A 113 -20.00 5.05 -7.02
CA LYS A 113 -20.30 4.81 -5.60
C LYS A 113 -19.20 5.29 -4.67
N PHE A 114 -18.15 5.88 -5.20
CA PHE A 114 -17.11 6.48 -4.37
C PHE A 114 -17.65 7.79 -3.77
N PRO A 115 -17.19 8.19 -2.59
CA PRO A 115 -17.41 9.53 -2.09
C PRO A 115 -16.75 10.56 -3.03
N SER A 116 -16.96 11.83 -2.77
CA SER A 116 -16.26 12.87 -3.51
C SER A 116 -14.74 12.76 -3.28
N VAL A 117 -13.96 13.32 -4.19
CA VAL A 117 -12.49 13.31 -4.06
C VAL A 117 -12.01 14.07 -2.83
N GLU A 118 -12.79 15.05 -2.36
CA GLU A 118 -12.52 15.83 -1.15
C GLU A 118 -12.78 15.04 0.14
N GLU A 119 -13.67 14.04 0.08
CA GLU A 119 -13.98 13.13 1.20
C GLU A 119 -13.10 11.88 1.21
N SER A 120 -12.29 11.70 0.18
CA SER A 120 -11.32 10.62 0.05
C SER A 120 -9.94 11.06 0.48
N ASP A 121 -9.05 10.10 0.75
CA ASP A 121 -7.65 10.34 1.09
C ASP A 121 -6.73 9.43 0.27
N SER A 122 -5.46 9.79 0.19
CA SER A 122 -4.40 8.92 -0.33
C SER A 122 -3.54 8.46 0.84
N ARG A 123 -3.32 7.15 0.99
CA ARG A 123 -2.64 6.59 2.17
C ARG A 123 -1.48 5.67 1.81
N LEU A 124 -0.53 5.61 2.73
CA LEU A 124 0.55 4.63 2.71
C LEU A 124 0.42 3.76 3.96
N MET A 125 0.29 2.45 3.78
CA MET A 125 0.20 1.51 4.89
C MET A 125 1.44 0.63 4.95
N PHE A 126 2.10 0.61 6.10
CA PHE A 126 3.11 -0.37 6.43
C PHE A 126 2.41 -1.65 6.89
N TYR A 127 2.76 -2.77 6.29
CA TYR A 127 2.25 -4.08 6.68
C TYR A 127 3.41 -5.01 6.98
N LEU A 128 3.56 -5.36 8.25
CA LEU A 128 4.64 -6.18 8.77
C LEU A 128 4.09 -7.49 9.33
N VAL A 129 4.79 -8.59 9.05
CA VAL A 129 4.48 -9.91 9.62
C VAL A 129 5.73 -10.49 10.26
N VAL A 130 5.68 -10.76 11.57
CA VAL A 130 6.69 -11.53 12.30
C VAL A 130 6.25 -12.98 12.35
N ARG A 131 7.16 -13.90 12.04
CA ARG A 131 6.90 -15.34 12.05
C ARG A 131 8.06 -16.16 12.59
N PRO A 132 7.79 -17.36 13.15
CA PRO A 132 8.83 -18.34 13.41
C PRO A 132 9.52 -18.79 12.13
N ASN A 133 10.81 -19.11 12.19
CA ASN A 133 11.55 -19.66 11.04
C ASN A 133 11.00 -21.01 10.57
N THR A 134 10.38 -21.77 11.46
CA THR A 134 9.72 -23.06 11.17
C THR A 134 8.41 -22.91 10.39
N ALA A 135 7.77 -21.73 10.42
CA ALA A 135 6.54 -21.49 9.69
C ALA A 135 6.80 -21.50 8.17
N LYS A 136 6.07 -22.35 7.43
CA LYS A 136 6.26 -22.51 5.97
C LYS A 136 5.72 -21.34 5.16
N ASN A 137 4.70 -20.61 5.68
CA ASN A 137 4.02 -19.54 4.98
C ASN A 137 3.84 -18.33 5.90
N MET A 138 3.84 -17.11 5.33
CA MET A 138 3.57 -15.88 6.07
C MET A 138 2.10 -15.55 6.23
N ASP A 139 1.19 -16.27 5.57
CA ASP A 139 -0.23 -15.92 5.52
C ASP A 139 -0.44 -14.43 5.21
N TRP A 140 0.07 -14.00 4.06
CA TRP A 140 0.26 -12.58 3.75
C TRP A 140 -1.04 -11.80 3.54
N ARG A 141 -2.09 -12.36 3.00
CA ARG A 141 -3.47 -11.84 2.84
C ARG A 141 -3.59 -10.30 2.74
N ALA A 142 -2.80 -9.69 1.85
CA ALA A 142 -2.71 -8.24 1.78
C ALA A 142 -4.07 -7.57 1.50
N GLU A 143 -4.90 -8.15 0.65
CA GLU A 143 -6.21 -7.61 0.28
C GLU A 143 -7.14 -7.49 1.50
N GLU A 144 -7.27 -8.55 2.32
CA GLU A 144 -8.09 -8.54 3.54
C GLU A 144 -7.58 -7.52 4.55
N ILE A 145 -6.26 -7.40 4.67
CA ILE A 145 -5.62 -6.46 5.58
C ILE A 145 -5.84 -5.01 5.12
N ILE A 146 -5.74 -4.72 3.84
CA ILE A 146 -6.02 -3.39 3.30
C ILE A 146 -7.47 -2.99 3.62
N GLU A 147 -8.44 -3.85 3.32
CA GLU A 147 -9.86 -3.57 3.55
C GLU A 147 -10.17 -3.26 5.02
N GLN A 148 -9.51 -3.96 5.95
CA GLN A 148 -9.79 -3.83 7.39
C GLN A 148 -9.08 -2.65 8.05
N TYR A 149 -7.89 -2.27 7.55
CA TYR A 149 -6.99 -1.41 8.32
C TYR A 149 -6.55 -0.12 7.60
N ILE A 150 -6.79 0.02 6.29
CA ILE A 150 -6.31 1.18 5.53
C ILE A 150 -6.87 2.51 6.04
N LEU A 151 -8.12 2.52 6.53
CA LEU A 151 -8.78 3.71 7.05
C LEU A 151 -8.56 3.95 8.56
N LYS A 152 -7.78 3.10 9.22
CA LYS A 152 -7.49 3.28 10.64
C LYS A 152 -6.27 4.19 10.82
N ASP A 153 -6.45 5.25 11.60
CA ASP A 153 -5.37 6.20 11.90
C ASP A 153 -4.40 5.65 12.97
N GLU A 154 -4.89 4.76 13.82
CA GLU A 154 -4.05 4.15 14.86
C GLU A 154 -3.43 2.83 14.39
N PRO A 155 -2.15 2.58 14.73
CA PRO A 155 -1.49 1.32 14.43
C PRO A 155 -2.21 0.14 15.09
N GLN A 156 -2.16 -1.01 14.45
CA GLN A 156 -2.76 -2.24 14.98
C GLN A 156 -1.70 -3.34 15.05
N CYS A 157 -1.64 -4.03 16.18
CA CYS A 157 -0.84 -5.23 16.34
C CYS A 157 -1.75 -6.39 16.78
N PHE A 158 -1.76 -7.49 16.02
CA PHE A 158 -2.68 -8.60 16.29
C PHE A 158 -2.09 -9.95 15.87
N ARG A 159 -2.70 -11.01 16.41
CA ARG A 159 -2.41 -12.41 16.04
C ARG A 159 -3.65 -13.00 15.37
N PRO A 160 -3.54 -13.52 14.13
CA PRO A 160 -4.65 -14.22 13.50
C PRO A 160 -5.03 -15.47 14.30
N GLU A 161 -6.34 -15.70 14.52
CA GLU A 161 -6.81 -16.90 15.23
C GLU A 161 -6.36 -18.20 14.54
N SER A 162 -6.39 -18.21 13.20
CA SER A 162 -5.95 -19.36 12.40
C SER A 162 -4.45 -19.62 12.43
N ARG A 163 -3.65 -18.63 12.83
CA ARG A 163 -2.19 -18.66 12.83
C ARG A 163 -1.62 -17.85 14.00
N PRO A 164 -1.84 -18.27 15.26
CA PRO A 164 -1.48 -17.51 16.45
C PRO A 164 0.05 -17.33 16.64
N GLU A 165 0.85 -18.12 15.92
CA GLU A 165 2.29 -17.99 15.88
C GLU A 165 2.76 -16.77 15.08
N LEU A 166 1.89 -16.16 14.27
CA LEU A 166 2.19 -14.94 13.52
C LEU A 166 1.82 -13.71 14.35
N VAL A 167 2.65 -12.67 14.25
CA VAL A 167 2.29 -11.33 14.70
C VAL A 167 2.19 -10.43 13.48
N LYS A 168 1.08 -9.74 13.32
CA LYS A 168 0.83 -8.81 12.22
C LYS A 168 0.75 -7.39 12.75
N VAL A 169 1.40 -6.46 12.06
CA VAL A 169 1.32 -5.03 12.36
C VAL A 169 0.86 -4.30 11.11
N THR A 170 -0.11 -3.41 11.29
CA THR A 170 -0.52 -2.44 10.27
C THR A 170 -0.37 -1.02 10.82
N TYR A 171 0.19 -0.13 10.01
CA TYR A 171 0.35 1.28 10.31
C TYR A 171 0.02 2.10 9.07
N SER A 172 -1.16 2.71 9.05
CA SER A 172 -1.69 3.46 7.90
C SER A 172 -1.54 4.96 8.15
N VAL A 173 -0.92 5.66 7.21
CA VAL A 173 -0.59 7.09 7.32
C VAL A 173 -1.08 7.83 6.07
N PRO A 174 -1.79 8.98 6.21
CA PRO A 174 -2.08 9.83 5.06
C PRO A 174 -0.80 10.22 4.30
N LEU A 175 -0.85 10.12 2.97
CA LEU A 175 0.31 10.49 2.13
C LEU A 175 0.70 11.97 2.26
N SER A 176 -0.24 12.82 2.63
CA SER A 176 0.01 14.23 2.92
C SER A 176 0.98 14.49 4.07
N LYS A 177 1.24 13.49 4.93
CA LYS A 177 2.23 13.59 6.01
C LYS A 177 3.68 13.34 5.56
N PHE A 178 3.90 12.77 4.37
CA PHE A 178 5.24 12.53 3.82
C PHE A 178 5.72 13.73 2.98
N VAL A 179 5.73 14.92 3.59
CA VAL A 179 6.04 16.18 2.89
C VAL A 179 7.52 16.32 2.53
N ASP A 180 8.39 15.85 3.41
CA ASP A 180 9.84 15.92 3.28
C ASP A 180 10.54 14.74 3.98
N GLU A 181 11.87 14.79 4.03
CA GLU A 181 12.69 13.75 4.64
C GLU A 181 12.54 13.71 6.17
N GLU A 182 12.44 14.86 6.82
CA GLU A 182 12.32 14.97 8.28
C GLU A 182 10.99 14.38 8.76
N ALA A 183 9.88 14.78 8.13
CA ALA A 183 8.55 14.23 8.42
C ALA A 183 8.50 12.71 8.14
N THR A 184 9.13 12.26 7.06
CA THR A 184 9.23 10.83 6.74
C THR A 184 10.02 10.08 7.81
N MET A 185 11.14 10.64 8.28
CA MET A 185 11.95 10.03 9.35
C MET A 185 11.19 9.92 10.66
N GLN A 186 10.42 10.95 11.04
CA GLN A 186 9.57 10.89 12.22
C GLN A 186 8.56 9.74 12.14
N ILE A 187 7.87 9.60 11.01
CA ILE A 187 6.92 8.50 10.78
C ILE A 187 7.61 7.13 10.90
N LEU A 188 8.84 7.00 10.35
CA LEU A 188 9.60 5.77 10.46
C LEU A 188 10.02 5.46 11.90
N GLN A 189 10.39 6.48 12.68
CA GLN A 189 10.73 6.33 14.10
C GLN A 189 9.52 5.84 14.91
N GLU A 190 8.36 6.45 14.70
CA GLU A 190 7.09 6.05 15.34
C GLU A 190 6.72 4.60 14.97
N PHE A 191 6.84 4.24 13.68
CA PHE A 191 6.58 2.88 13.21
C PHE A 191 7.54 1.86 13.84
N VAL A 192 8.83 2.14 13.85
CA VAL A 192 9.86 1.27 14.44
C VAL A 192 9.64 1.09 15.93
N GLN A 193 9.40 2.18 16.65
CA GLN A 193 9.08 2.14 18.07
C GLN A 193 7.86 1.25 18.35
N TYR A 194 6.77 1.49 17.62
CA TYR A 194 5.54 0.69 17.78
C TYR A 194 5.78 -0.81 17.52
N CYS A 195 6.50 -1.16 16.45
CA CYS A 195 6.83 -2.55 16.14
C CYS A 195 7.67 -3.21 17.22
N ASN A 196 8.67 -2.52 17.76
CA ASN A 196 9.55 -3.06 18.79
C ASN A 196 8.80 -3.29 20.11
N GLU A 197 7.94 -2.37 20.51
CA GLU A 197 7.15 -2.46 21.74
C GLU A 197 6.05 -3.52 21.67
N ASN A 198 5.36 -3.64 20.53
CA ASN A 198 4.13 -4.44 20.43
C ASN A 198 4.29 -5.78 19.70
N ALA A 199 5.26 -5.88 18.77
CA ALA A 199 5.47 -7.08 17.96
C ALA A 199 6.78 -7.83 18.32
N GLY A 200 7.58 -7.31 19.26
CA GLY A 200 8.83 -7.90 19.68
C GLY A 200 9.84 -8.00 18.53
N THR A 201 9.93 -6.94 17.73
CA THR A 201 10.94 -6.79 16.68
C THR A 201 12.19 -6.11 17.24
N ASN A 202 13.28 -6.11 16.47
CA ASN A 202 14.50 -5.37 16.73
C ASN A 202 14.81 -4.45 15.55
N LEU A 203 13.76 -3.82 14.99
CA LEU A 203 13.92 -2.89 13.87
C LEU A 203 14.78 -1.69 14.30
N GLN A 204 15.65 -1.26 13.41
CA GLN A 204 16.49 -0.08 13.59
C GLN A 204 16.47 0.76 12.33
N ILE A 205 16.58 2.06 12.50
CA ILE A 205 16.77 2.99 11.38
C ILE A 205 18.26 3.02 11.06
N GLN A 206 18.57 2.82 9.78
CA GLN A 206 19.93 2.89 9.28
C GLN A 206 20.31 4.36 9.01
N GLU A 207 21.57 4.68 9.24
CA GLU A 207 22.13 6.03 8.96
C GLU A 207 22.04 6.46 7.49
#